data_ccd49aed7671780a173401180732c70b
#
_entry.id   ccd49aed7671780a173401180732c70b
#
_cell.length_a   1.000
_cell.length_b   1.000
_cell.length_c   1.000
_cell.angle_alpha   90.00
_cell.angle_beta   90.00
_cell.angle_gamma   90.00
#
_symmetry.space_group_name_H-M   'P 1'
#
loop_
_entity.id
_entity.type
_entity.pdbx_description
1 polymer ?
#
loop_
_entity_poly.entity_id
_entity_poly.type
_entity_poly.pdbx_seq_one_letter_code
_entity_poly.pdbx_strand_id
1 'polypeptide(L)'
;EGISDDTIKGVDISSIVSLEDSGVKFYDFNNKEQDIFKTLSQSGVNYVRVRVWNNPYDKDGNGYGGGNNDLDKAIEIGKRATANNMKVLIDFHYSDFWADPAKQKAPKEWQNYTIGEKEIALYQYTKESLEKLISEGIDIGMVQIGNETNGKFVGESEWSKISKLFNAGSKAVREIDSNILVALHFTNPEKIGNYENISYQLSENNVDYDVFASSYYPFWHGTLDNLTTQLKKIANNYGKKVMVAETSYVYTNEDGDGHGNTSPANGQTLDYPISVQGQATSVRNVFQAVANVGEAGLGVFYWEPAWLPVGTSDNLENNKVIWEKYGSGWASSFASEYDSEDAGKWYGGSAVDNQGLFDFNGKPLESLNIFKYIMTGATAPKAVESIENVEVTVNSYKEIKLPKTVTVKYN
;
A
#
# COMPACT_ATOMS: atom_id res chain seq x y z
N GLU A 1 -18.52 -12.51 -1.70
CA GLU A 1 -18.97 -13.17 -0.46
C GLU A 1 -17.89 -13.04 0.64
N GLY A 2 -18.31 -12.99 1.92
CA GLY A 2 -17.38 -12.91 3.06
C GLY A 2 -16.76 -11.54 3.31
N ILE A 3 -17.15 -10.51 2.58
CA ILE A 3 -16.70 -9.12 2.79
C ILE A 3 -17.79 -8.38 3.57
N SER A 4 -17.38 -7.66 4.62
CA SER A 4 -18.29 -6.93 5.52
C SER A 4 -17.80 -5.51 5.77
N ASP A 5 -18.54 -4.76 6.58
CA ASP A 5 -18.11 -3.42 7.02
C ASP A 5 -16.81 -3.46 7.83
N ASP A 6 -16.55 -4.56 8.52
CA ASP A 6 -15.33 -4.75 9.32
C ASP A 6 -14.10 -5.11 8.49
N THR A 7 -14.27 -5.44 7.20
CA THR A 7 -13.15 -5.73 6.30
C THR A 7 -12.26 -4.50 6.17
N ILE A 8 -10.94 -4.72 6.29
CA ILE A 8 -9.96 -3.65 6.08
C ILE A 8 -9.96 -3.26 4.60
N LYS A 9 -10.29 -2.01 4.34
CA LYS A 9 -10.25 -1.35 3.02
C LYS A 9 -9.18 -0.26 3.11
N GLY A 10 -7.94 -0.69 2.91
CA GLY A 10 -6.77 0.12 3.21
C GLY A 10 -6.09 0.70 1.98
N VAL A 11 -5.36 1.76 2.21
CA VAL A 11 -4.41 2.34 1.26
C VAL A 11 -3.10 2.69 1.98
N ASP A 12 -1.99 2.56 1.26
CA ASP A 12 -0.70 3.08 1.70
C ASP A 12 -0.42 4.39 0.97
N ILE A 13 -0.38 5.51 1.69
CA ILE A 13 -0.14 6.85 1.12
C ILE A 13 1.09 7.52 1.73
N SER A 14 2.11 6.75 1.99
CA SER A 14 3.34 7.21 2.66
C SER A 14 4.01 8.40 1.98
N SER A 15 3.92 8.51 0.65
CA SER A 15 4.55 9.60 -0.11
C SER A 15 3.78 10.94 -0.10
N ILE A 16 2.58 10.98 0.52
CA ILE A 16 1.65 12.11 0.34
C ILE A 16 2.20 13.46 0.77
N VAL A 17 2.89 13.54 1.92
CA VAL A 17 3.39 14.82 2.45
C VAL A 17 4.43 15.41 1.50
N SER A 18 5.39 14.60 1.03
CA SER A 18 6.41 15.07 0.10
C SER A 18 5.83 15.48 -1.26
N LEU A 19 4.76 14.84 -1.70
CA LEU A 19 4.05 15.22 -2.92
C LEU A 19 3.33 16.56 -2.77
N GLU A 20 2.63 16.77 -1.66
CA GLU A 20 1.98 18.05 -1.36
C GLU A 20 3.00 19.17 -1.21
N ASP A 21 4.13 18.94 -0.56
CA ASP A 21 5.25 19.87 -0.48
C ASP A 21 5.85 20.21 -1.86
N SER A 22 5.77 19.28 -2.79
CA SER A 22 6.18 19.46 -4.20
C SER A 22 5.15 20.21 -5.07
N GLY A 23 4.01 20.59 -4.49
CA GLY A 23 2.94 21.31 -5.18
C GLY A 23 1.87 20.45 -5.82
N VAL A 24 1.88 19.13 -5.58
CA VAL A 24 0.83 18.23 -6.07
C VAL A 24 -0.47 18.51 -5.33
N LYS A 25 -1.56 18.63 -6.07
CA LYS A 25 -2.90 18.89 -5.55
C LYS A 25 -3.83 17.73 -5.84
N PHE A 26 -4.80 17.54 -4.93
CA PHE A 26 -5.81 16.51 -5.05
C PHE A 26 -7.21 17.10 -5.10
N TYR A 27 -8.10 16.40 -5.75
CA TYR A 27 -9.47 16.84 -6.02
C TYR A 27 -10.49 15.76 -5.63
N ASP A 28 -11.72 16.18 -5.42
CA ASP A 28 -12.85 15.25 -5.27
C ASP A 28 -13.43 14.87 -6.66
N PHE A 29 -14.46 14.01 -6.65
CA PHE A 29 -15.15 13.59 -7.88
C PHE A 29 -15.90 14.74 -8.60
N ASN A 30 -16.07 15.89 -7.95
CA ASN A 30 -16.69 17.09 -8.54
C ASN A 30 -15.65 18.10 -9.04
N ASN A 31 -14.38 17.70 -9.15
CA ASN A 31 -13.26 18.55 -9.57
C ASN A 31 -12.98 19.74 -8.62
N LYS A 32 -13.36 19.63 -7.36
CA LYS A 32 -13.00 20.62 -6.33
C LYS A 32 -11.76 20.14 -5.59
N GLU A 33 -10.81 21.05 -5.37
CA GLU A 33 -9.65 20.76 -4.54
C GLU A 33 -10.11 20.31 -3.15
N GLN A 34 -9.63 19.18 -2.71
CA GLN A 34 -10.00 18.58 -1.44
C GLN A 34 -8.82 17.81 -0.86
N ASP A 35 -8.69 17.82 0.46
CA ASP A 35 -7.75 16.96 1.16
C ASP A 35 -7.98 15.49 0.76
N ILE A 36 -6.91 14.83 0.32
CA ILE A 36 -7.00 13.43 -0.14
C ILE A 36 -7.55 12.49 0.94
N PHE A 37 -7.24 12.72 2.22
CA PHE A 37 -7.76 11.89 3.32
C PHE A 37 -9.28 11.93 3.39
N LYS A 38 -9.88 13.08 3.16
CA LYS A 38 -11.33 13.23 3.08
C LYS A 38 -11.90 12.47 1.87
N THR A 39 -11.29 12.61 0.69
CA THR A 39 -11.72 11.90 -0.52
C THR A 39 -11.64 10.39 -0.33
N LEU A 40 -10.54 9.89 0.24
CA LEU A 40 -10.36 8.46 0.54
C LEU A 40 -11.44 7.94 1.48
N SER A 41 -11.69 8.63 2.60
CA SER A 41 -12.73 8.27 3.56
C SER A 41 -14.12 8.25 2.92
N GLN A 42 -14.45 9.28 2.15
CA GLN A 42 -15.71 9.36 1.40
C GLN A 42 -15.85 8.24 0.35
N SER A 43 -14.74 7.70 -0.11
CA SER A 43 -14.68 6.61 -1.09
C SER A 43 -14.72 5.21 -0.46
N GLY A 44 -14.86 5.11 0.86
CA GLY A 44 -15.00 3.85 1.57
C GLY A 44 -13.70 3.29 2.16
N VAL A 45 -12.59 3.98 2.02
CA VAL A 45 -11.32 3.62 2.67
C VAL A 45 -11.47 3.81 4.19
N ASN A 46 -11.06 2.81 4.98
CA ASN A 46 -11.18 2.83 6.44
C ASN A 46 -9.84 2.65 7.17
N TYR A 47 -8.75 2.51 6.43
CA TYR A 47 -7.43 2.25 7.00
C TYR A 47 -6.34 2.89 6.14
N VAL A 48 -5.34 3.47 6.79
CA VAL A 48 -4.14 4.04 6.13
C VAL A 48 -2.90 3.35 6.65
N ARG A 49 -2.08 2.86 5.75
CA ARG A 49 -0.74 2.32 6.04
C ARG A 49 0.31 3.37 5.75
N VAL A 50 1.27 3.54 6.64
CA VAL A 50 2.40 4.47 6.46
C VAL A 50 3.70 3.80 6.86
N ARG A 51 4.69 3.80 5.95
CA ARG A 51 6.05 3.35 6.25
C ARG A 51 6.80 4.37 7.11
N VAL A 52 7.65 3.86 7.97
CA VAL A 52 8.51 4.68 8.83
C VAL A 52 9.94 4.19 8.73
N TRP A 53 10.83 5.08 8.34
CA TRP A 53 12.27 4.89 8.34
C TRP A 53 12.90 5.61 9.52
N ASN A 54 13.98 5.05 10.06
CA ASN A 54 14.58 5.58 11.28
C ASN A 54 15.19 6.98 11.09
N ASN A 55 16.03 7.14 10.06
CA ASN A 55 16.68 8.42 9.74
C ASN A 55 16.99 8.50 8.24
N PRO A 56 16.00 8.86 7.40
CA PRO A 56 16.16 8.90 5.95
C PRO A 56 16.83 10.19 5.46
N TYR A 57 17.89 10.63 6.16
CA TYR A 57 18.61 11.87 5.85
C TYR A 57 20.13 11.65 5.92
N ASP A 58 20.86 12.41 5.12
CA ASP A 58 22.31 12.51 5.28
C ASP A 58 22.69 13.41 6.46
N LYS A 59 23.99 13.56 6.70
CA LYS A 59 24.52 14.38 7.81
C LYS A 59 24.15 15.87 7.71
N ASP A 60 23.85 16.36 6.51
CA ASP A 60 23.51 17.76 6.23
C ASP A 60 21.98 17.97 6.18
N GLY A 61 21.19 16.94 6.48
CA GLY A 61 19.73 16.99 6.51
C GLY A 61 19.06 16.81 5.15
N ASN A 62 19.81 16.39 4.12
CA ASN A 62 19.24 16.10 2.81
C ASN A 62 18.51 14.75 2.83
N GLY A 63 17.25 14.73 2.39
CA GLY A 63 16.42 13.53 2.41
C GLY A 63 16.81 12.53 1.33
N TYR A 64 16.61 11.25 1.62
CA TYR A 64 16.88 10.14 0.69
C TYR A 64 15.82 9.98 -0.38
N GLY A 65 14.68 10.62 -0.25
CA GLY A 65 13.54 10.43 -1.15
C GLY A 65 12.59 9.34 -0.65
N GLY A 66 11.76 8.84 -1.55
CA GLY A 66 10.72 7.87 -1.19
C GLY A 66 9.70 8.42 -0.20
N GLY A 67 9.51 9.75 -0.17
CA GLY A 67 8.67 10.47 0.77
C GLY A 67 9.40 11.01 1.99
N ASN A 68 10.69 10.76 2.16
CA ASN A 68 11.45 11.08 3.37
C ASN A 68 10.70 10.62 4.64
N ASN A 69 10.23 9.40 4.62
CA ASN A 69 9.27 8.86 5.59
C ASN A 69 9.90 8.58 6.95
N ASP A 70 10.12 9.62 7.72
CA ASP A 70 10.47 9.57 9.13
C ASP A 70 9.22 9.53 10.03
N LEU A 71 9.44 9.53 11.34
CA LEU A 71 8.35 9.55 12.32
C LEU A 71 7.46 10.80 12.20
N ASP A 72 8.04 11.95 11.88
CA ASP A 72 7.28 13.21 11.75
C ASP A 72 6.27 13.15 10.59
N LYS A 73 6.65 12.53 9.47
CA LYS A 73 5.71 12.27 8.36
C LYS A 73 4.58 11.33 8.78
N ALA A 74 4.92 10.28 9.53
CA ALA A 74 3.91 9.34 10.05
C ALA A 74 2.95 10.02 11.03
N ILE A 75 3.42 10.95 11.84
CA ILE A 75 2.57 11.75 12.74
C ILE A 75 1.58 12.58 11.91
N GLU A 76 2.05 13.31 10.93
CA GLU A 76 1.18 14.13 10.07
C GLU A 76 0.13 13.28 9.37
N ILE A 77 0.55 12.20 8.70
CA ILE A 77 -0.34 11.30 7.99
C ILE A 77 -1.34 10.64 8.95
N GLY A 78 -0.87 10.16 10.08
CA GLY A 78 -1.71 9.51 11.09
C GLY A 78 -2.77 10.43 11.69
N LYS A 79 -2.43 11.68 11.97
CA LYS A 79 -3.38 12.69 12.47
C LYS A 79 -4.47 12.97 11.44
N ARG A 80 -4.10 13.13 10.17
CA ARG A 80 -5.05 13.39 9.08
C ARG A 80 -5.96 12.19 8.82
N ALA A 81 -5.42 10.98 8.85
CA ALA A 81 -6.20 9.75 8.73
C ALA A 81 -7.21 9.63 9.89
N THR A 82 -6.78 9.80 11.11
CA THR A 82 -7.62 9.72 12.31
C THR A 82 -8.74 10.77 12.28
N ALA A 83 -8.44 12.00 11.87
CA ALA A 83 -9.43 13.06 11.71
C ALA A 83 -10.51 12.74 10.65
N ASN A 84 -10.24 11.81 9.76
CA ASN A 84 -11.16 11.34 8.74
C ASN A 84 -11.71 9.92 9.04
N ASN A 85 -11.69 9.50 10.29
CA ASN A 85 -12.23 8.22 10.77
C ASN A 85 -11.57 6.97 10.14
N MET A 86 -10.32 7.07 9.77
CA MET A 86 -9.51 5.95 9.31
C MET A 86 -8.52 5.55 10.40
N LYS A 87 -8.40 4.23 10.64
CA LYS A 87 -7.35 3.68 11.49
C LYS A 87 -6.02 3.72 10.78
N VAL A 88 -4.93 3.57 11.52
CA VAL A 88 -3.57 3.64 10.99
C VAL A 88 -2.81 2.35 11.27
N LEU A 89 -2.15 1.84 10.24
CA LEU A 89 -1.13 0.80 10.32
C LEU A 89 0.24 1.49 10.19
N ILE A 90 1.06 1.34 11.21
CA ILE A 90 2.44 1.84 11.20
C ILE A 90 3.36 0.74 10.70
N ASP A 91 3.98 0.95 9.53
CA ASP A 91 4.90 0.02 8.87
C ASP A 91 6.35 0.42 9.18
N PHE A 92 6.90 -0.10 10.26
CA PHE A 92 8.31 0.11 10.59
C PHE A 92 9.20 -0.75 9.70
N HIS A 93 10.05 -0.11 8.89
CA HIS A 93 11.05 -0.82 8.09
C HIS A 93 12.28 -1.23 8.92
N TYR A 94 12.57 -0.49 9.99
CA TYR A 94 13.82 -0.61 10.78
C TYR A 94 15.06 -0.52 9.88
N SER A 95 15.03 0.49 9.05
CA SER A 95 16.06 0.88 8.09
C SER A 95 15.99 2.39 7.89
N ASP A 96 16.96 2.97 7.20
CA ASP A 96 16.95 4.40 6.88
C ASP A 96 16.39 4.70 5.49
N PHE A 97 16.10 3.68 4.71
CA PHE A 97 15.54 3.75 3.37
C PHE A 97 14.75 2.47 3.08
N TRP A 98 14.35 2.23 1.83
CA TRP A 98 13.56 1.07 1.44
C TRP A 98 14.08 -0.25 2.01
N ALA A 99 13.18 -1.05 2.55
CA ALA A 99 13.42 -2.43 2.94
C ALA A 99 12.57 -3.37 2.07
N ASP A 100 13.21 -4.39 1.51
CA ASP A 100 12.62 -5.45 0.71
C ASP A 100 13.43 -6.75 0.88
N PRO A 101 13.05 -7.89 0.26
CA PRO A 101 13.77 -9.14 0.50
C PRO A 101 15.27 -9.11 0.17
N ALA A 102 15.69 -8.26 -0.74
CA ALA A 102 17.10 -8.09 -1.09
C ALA A 102 17.81 -7.04 -0.22
N LYS A 103 17.06 -6.17 0.43
CA LYS A 103 17.55 -4.98 1.15
C LYS A 103 16.96 -4.89 2.54
N GLN A 104 17.59 -5.55 3.49
CA GLN A 104 17.21 -5.54 4.90
C GLN A 104 18.37 -4.99 5.74
N LYS A 105 18.89 -3.83 5.31
CA LYS A 105 20.02 -3.18 5.94
C LYS A 105 19.61 -2.51 7.25
N ALA A 106 20.42 -2.67 8.28
CA ALA A 106 20.21 -1.98 9.55
C ALA A 106 20.27 -0.45 9.37
N PRO A 107 19.58 0.34 10.20
CA PRO A 107 19.80 1.77 10.27
C PRO A 107 21.28 2.11 10.45
N LYS A 108 21.72 3.25 9.91
CA LYS A 108 23.12 3.71 10.03
C LYS A 108 23.64 3.65 11.46
N GLU A 109 22.80 4.03 12.42
CA GLU A 109 23.16 4.03 13.84
C GLU A 109 23.38 2.62 14.42
N TRP A 110 22.77 1.58 13.82
CA TRP A 110 22.80 0.21 14.34
C TRP A 110 23.72 -0.74 13.57
N GLN A 111 24.41 -0.27 12.55
CA GLN A 111 25.20 -1.14 11.66
C GLN A 111 26.30 -1.93 12.38
N ASN A 112 26.86 -1.37 13.43
CA ASN A 112 27.91 -2.02 14.22
C ASN A 112 27.40 -2.67 15.51
N TYR A 113 26.09 -2.73 15.71
CA TYR A 113 25.51 -3.32 16.90
C TYR A 113 25.54 -4.85 16.86
N THR A 114 25.77 -5.45 18.02
CA THR A 114 25.53 -6.88 18.26
C THR A 114 24.05 -7.16 18.21
N ILE A 115 23.64 -8.43 18.11
CA ILE A 115 22.24 -8.79 18.14
C ILE A 115 21.54 -8.33 19.42
N GLY A 116 22.18 -8.41 20.58
CA GLY A 116 21.62 -7.92 21.84
C GLY A 116 21.41 -6.40 21.85
N GLU A 117 22.36 -5.66 21.29
CA GLU A 117 22.22 -4.21 21.13
C GLU A 117 21.11 -3.83 20.16
N LYS A 118 20.96 -4.58 19.06
CA LYS A 118 19.85 -4.41 18.12
C LYS A 118 18.49 -4.68 18.77
N GLU A 119 18.37 -5.73 19.59
CA GLU A 119 17.14 -6.03 20.33
C GLU A 119 16.71 -4.85 21.21
N ILE A 120 17.65 -4.31 21.97
CA ILE A 120 17.39 -3.16 22.86
C ILE A 120 17.00 -1.93 22.04
N ALA A 121 17.78 -1.61 21.00
CA ALA A 121 17.53 -0.46 20.15
C ALA A 121 16.19 -0.54 19.43
N LEU A 122 15.83 -1.69 18.88
CA LEU A 122 14.58 -1.91 18.18
C LEU A 122 13.38 -1.80 19.13
N TYR A 123 13.48 -2.40 20.31
CA TYR A 123 12.46 -2.28 21.35
C TYR A 123 12.22 -0.83 21.75
N GLN A 124 13.28 -0.10 22.10
CA GLN A 124 13.20 1.29 22.53
C GLN A 124 12.65 2.20 21.41
N TYR A 125 13.15 2.05 20.20
CA TYR A 125 12.70 2.83 19.05
C TYR A 125 11.20 2.60 18.77
N THR A 126 10.75 1.35 18.80
CA THR A 126 9.34 1.00 18.58
C THR A 126 8.47 1.62 19.68
N LYS A 127 8.87 1.45 20.93
CA LYS A 127 8.11 1.95 22.08
C LYS A 127 7.99 3.47 22.07
N GLU A 128 9.11 4.16 21.95
CA GLU A 128 9.15 5.63 21.94
C GLU A 128 8.38 6.22 20.75
N SER A 129 8.51 5.60 19.57
CA SER A 129 7.77 6.01 18.38
C SER A 129 6.26 5.87 18.57
N LEU A 130 5.80 4.73 19.12
CA LEU A 130 4.39 4.49 19.36
C LEU A 130 3.83 5.42 20.47
N GLU A 131 4.58 5.64 21.54
CA GLU A 131 4.20 6.59 22.59
C GLU A 131 3.99 8.00 22.01
N LYS A 132 4.89 8.43 21.14
CA LYS A 132 4.77 9.73 20.46
C LYS A 132 3.55 9.79 19.55
N LEU A 133 3.35 8.79 18.70
CA LEU A 133 2.20 8.71 17.79
C LEU A 133 0.87 8.75 18.57
N ILE A 134 0.76 7.98 19.65
CA ILE A 134 -0.44 7.95 20.49
C ILE A 134 -0.65 9.28 21.21
N SER A 135 0.40 9.91 21.71
CA SER A 135 0.32 11.23 22.35
C SER A 135 -0.22 12.32 21.42
N GLU A 136 -0.05 12.12 20.11
CA GLU A 136 -0.59 13.01 19.07
C GLU A 136 -2.05 12.65 18.67
N GLY A 137 -2.66 11.69 19.33
CA GLY A 137 -4.07 11.31 19.15
C GLY A 137 -4.33 10.40 17.97
N ILE A 138 -3.32 9.72 17.42
CA ILE A 138 -3.45 8.85 16.28
C ILE A 138 -4.10 7.51 16.67
N ASP A 139 -5.13 7.09 15.94
CA ASP A 139 -5.82 5.82 16.14
C ASP A 139 -5.04 4.67 15.45
N ILE A 140 -4.08 4.11 16.16
CA ILE A 140 -3.27 3.00 15.68
C ILE A 140 -4.03 1.70 15.88
N GLY A 141 -4.38 1.02 14.79
CA GLY A 141 -5.02 -0.29 14.83
C GLY A 141 -4.04 -1.45 14.66
N MET A 142 -2.91 -1.22 14.02
CA MET A 142 -1.94 -2.26 13.69
C MET A 142 -0.53 -1.68 13.59
N VAL A 143 0.45 -2.48 14.02
CA VAL A 143 1.88 -2.18 13.86
C VAL A 143 2.53 -3.33 13.10
N GLN A 144 3.21 -3.00 12.04
CA GLN A 144 3.97 -3.94 11.21
C GLN A 144 5.45 -3.87 11.62
N ILE A 145 5.98 -5.00 12.08
CA ILE A 145 7.37 -5.12 12.52
C ILE A 145 8.20 -5.61 11.34
N GLY A 146 8.83 -4.71 10.63
CA GLY A 146 9.60 -4.98 9.42
C GLY A 146 8.74 -5.00 8.14
N ASN A 147 9.40 -4.92 7.00
CA ASN A 147 8.79 -4.87 5.67
C ASN A 147 9.43 -5.89 4.74
N GLU A 148 8.62 -6.81 4.22
CA GLU A 148 9.06 -7.88 3.29
C GLU A 148 10.31 -8.65 3.76
N THR A 149 10.24 -9.16 4.95
CA THR A 149 11.39 -9.69 5.71
C THR A 149 11.73 -11.16 5.40
N ASN A 150 11.48 -11.66 4.26
CA ASN A 150 11.63 -13.05 3.77
C ASN A 150 12.92 -13.80 4.20
N GLY A 151 13.23 -13.86 5.49
CA GLY A 151 14.43 -14.52 6.01
C GLY A 151 15.63 -13.60 6.21
N LYS A 152 15.40 -12.28 6.12
CA LYS A 152 16.40 -11.24 6.48
C LYS A 152 15.69 -10.10 7.21
N PHE A 153 16.33 -9.54 8.22
CA PHE A 153 15.78 -8.41 8.98
C PHE A 153 16.87 -7.67 9.76
N VAL A 154 16.96 -6.36 9.61
CA VAL A 154 17.92 -5.49 10.32
C VAL A 154 19.36 -6.00 10.17
N GLY A 155 19.74 -6.40 8.97
CA GLY A 155 21.08 -6.95 8.68
C GLY A 155 21.31 -8.38 9.16
N GLU A 156 20.33 -9.04 9.79
CA GLU A 156 20.42 -10.43 10.23
C GLU A 156 19.78 -11.38 9.23
N SER A 157 20.31 -12.61 9.13
CA SER A 157 19.81 -13.64 8.20
C SER A 157 19.55 -15.01 8.87
N GLU A 158 19.80 -15.12 10.17
CA GLU A 158 19.51 -16.32 10.95
C GLU A 158 18.15 -16.18 11.64
N TRP A 159 17.27 -17.16 11.50
CA TRP A 159 15.93 -17.13 12.07
C TRP A 159 15.93 -16.94 13.59
N SER A 160 16.89 -17.49 14.30
CA SER A 160 17.03 -17.29 15.74
C SER A 160 17.25 -15.82 16.12
N LYS A 161 18.01 -15.09 15.32
CA LYS A 161 18.27 -13.65 15.51
C LYS A 161 17.13 -12.79 15.04
N ILE A 162 16.61 -13.07 13.85
CA ILE A 162 15.44 -12.38 13.28
C ILE A 162 14.25 -12.46 14.25
N SER A 163 14.00 -13.65 14.82
CA SER A 163 12.89 -13.89 15.74
C SER A 163 13.03 -13.12 17.05
N LYS A 164 14.25 -12.92 17.55
CA LYS A 164 14.53 -12.06 18.71
C LYS A 164 14.14 -10.60 18.42
N LEU A 165 14.46 -10.13 17.22
CA LEU A 165 14.12 -8.76 16.80
C LEU A 165 12.61 -8.59 16.60
N PHE A 166 11.91 -9.55 16.00
CA PHE A 166 10.45 -9.54 15.91
C PHE A 166 9.81 -9.50 17.30
N ASN A 167 10.28 -10.32 18.22
CA ASN A 167 9.75 -10.37 19.60
C ASN A 167 10.05 -9.08 20.36
N ALA A 168 11.19 -8.42 20.13
CA ALA A 168 11.49 -7.13 20.71
C ALA A 168 10.49 -6.05 20.29
N GLY A 169 10.15 -6.00 18.99
CA GLY A 169 9.13 -5.10 18.46
C GLY A 169 7.73 -5.44 18.98
N SER A 170 7.36 -6.70 18.96
CA SER A 170 6.08 -7.18 19.48
C SER A 170 5.90 -6.83 20.95
N LYS A 171 6.93 -7.06 21.77
CA LYS A 171 6.91 -6.72 23.20
C LYS A 171 6.60 -5.22 23.41
N ALA A 172 7.25 -4.33 22.66
CA ALA A 172 7.00 -2.90 22.73
C ALA A 172 5.54 -2.58 22.42
N VAL A 173 4.96 -3.17 21.38
CA VAL A 173 3.55 -2.97 21.02
C VAL A 173 2.62 -3.47 22.13
N ARG A 174 2.86 -4.67 22.66
CA ARG A 174 2.03 -5.26 23.74
C ARG A 174 2.02 -4.41 25.00
N GLU A 175 3.15 -3.82 25.35
CA GLU A 175 3.27 -2.94 26.52
C GLU A 175 2.54 -1.61 26.32
N ILE A 176 2.40 -1.13 25.10
CA ILE A 176 1.67 0.10 24.77
C ILE A 176 0.16 -0.12 24.83
N ASP A 177 -0.33 -1.09 24.05
CA ASP A 177 -1.76 -1.44 23.99
C ASP A 177 -1.92 -2.86 23.43
N SER A 178 -2.46 -3.75 24.26
CA SER A 178 -2.69 -5.16 23.86
C SER A 178 -3.75 -5.34 22.77
N ASN A 179 -4.55 -4.31 22.46
CA ASN A 179 -5.55 -4.34 21.40
C ASN A 179 -4.97 -3.98 20.01
N ILE A 180 -3.78 -3.38 19.97
CA ILE A 180 -3.09 -3.14 18.70
C ILE A 180 -2.61 -4.47 18.12
N LEU A 181 -2.98 -4.74 16.87
CA LEU A 181 -2.52 -5.94 16.17
C LEU A 181 -1.05 -5.82 15.79
N VAL A 182 -0.31 -6.91 16.00
CA VAL A 182 1.08 -7.03 15.54
C VAL A 182 1.10 -7.82 14.25
N ALA A 183 1.57 -7.18 13.17
CA ALA A 183 1.71 -7.80 11.87
C ALA A 183 3.19 -8.04 11.53
N LEU A 184 3.45 -9.17 10.87
CA LEU A 184 4.71 -9.45 10.18
C LEU A 184 4.42 -9.53 8.68
N HIS A 185 5.33 -9.03 7.86
CA HIS A 185 5.11 -8.83 6.43
C HIS A 185 6.14 -9.55 5.58
N PHE A 186 5.63 -10.31 4.61
CA PHE A 186 6.41 -11.15 3.70
C PHE A 186 5.91 -11.01 2.27
N THR A 187 6.68 -11.48 1.32
CA THR A 187 6.33 -11.46 -0.10
C THR A 187 6.71 -12.77 -0.79
N ASN A 188 6.33 -12.91 -2.06
CA ASN A 188 6.53 -14.08 -2.90
C ASN A 188 5.70 -15.30 -2.48
N PRO A 189 4.37 -15.19 -2.41
CA PRO A 189 3.51 -16.35 -2.17
C PRO A 189 3.58 -17.41 -3.28
N GLU A 190 4.02 -17.03 -4.49
CA GLU A 190 4.17 -17.90 -5.67
C GLU A 190 5.33 -18.88 -5.55
N LYS A 191 6.32 -18.57 -4.73
CA LYS A 191 7.48 -19.47 -4.54
C LYS A 191 7.08 -20.66 -3.68
N ILE A 192 7.22 -21.84 -4.25
CA ILE A 192 6.88 -23.11 -3.61
C ILE A 192 7.63 -23.26 -2.29
N GLY A 193 6.89 -23.52 -1.21
CA GLY A 193 7.45 -23.73 0.13
C GLY A 193 7.89 -22.47 0.86
N ASN A 194 7.85 -21.29 0.24
CA ASN A 194 8.32 -20.05 0.85
C ASN A 194 7.52 -19.69 2.12
N TYR A 195 6.20 -19.53 2.00
CA TYR A 195 5.36 -19.18 3.14
C TYR A 195 5.23 -20.31 4.17
N GLU A 196 5.26 -21.55 3.70
CA GLU A 196 5.29 -22.72 4.62
C GLU A 196 6.54 -22.69 5.50
N ASN A 197 7.71 -22.44 4.92
CA ASN A 197 8.96 -22.33 5.68
C ASN A 197 8.96 -21.12 6.63
N ILE A 198 8.54 -19.95 6.14
CA ILE A 198 8.52 -18.73 6.96
C ILE A 198 7.62 -18.94 8.18
N SER A 199 6.37 -19.38 7.99
CA SER A 199 5.43 -19.60 9.08
C SER A 199 5.90 -20.69 10.06
N TYR A 200 6.55 -21.73 9.55
CA TYR A 200 7.18 -22.76 10.38
C TYR A 200 8.31 -22.17 11.24
N GLN A 201 9.20 -21.37 10.67
CA GLN A 201 10.30 -20.75 11.41
C GLN A 201 9.80 -19.79 12.49
N LEU A 202 8.77 -19.01 12.19
CA LEU A 202 8.15 -18.12 13.18
C LEU A 202 7.56 -18.91 14.35
N SER A 203 6.93 -20.05 14.09
CA SER A 203 6.37 -20.94 15.12
C SER A 203 7.46 -21.61 15.96
N GLU A 204 8.48 -22.17 15.30
CA GLU A 204 9.59 -22.86 15.99
C GLU A 204 10.40 -21.90 16.90
N ASN A 205 10.48 -20.64 16.54
CA ASN A 205 11.17 -19.62 17.34
C ASN A 205 10.23 -18.83 18.27
N ASN A 206 9.02 -19.28 18.47
CA ASN A 206 8.03 -18.69 19.38
C ASN A 206 7.83 -17.18 19.15
N VAL A 207 7.69 -16.75 17.90
CA VAL A 207 7.44 -15.36 17.59
C VAL A 207 6.01 -14.97 17.94
N ASP A 208 5.87 -13.91 18.74
CA ASP A 208 4.57 -13.34 19.12
C ASP A 208 4.09 -12.37 18.04
N TYR A 209 3.05 -12.74 17.32
CA TYR A 209 2.39 -11.88 16.32
C TYR A 209 0.95 -12.32 16.09
N ASP A 210 0.13 -11.43 15.53
CA ASP A 210 -1.28 -11.68 15.28
C ASP A 210 -1.58 -11.93 13.81
N VAL A 211 -0.90 -11.19 12.91
CA VAL A 211 -1.24 -11.11 11.49
C VAL A 211 -0.03 -11.48 10.63
N PHE A 212 -0.24 -12.44 9.73
CA PHE A 212 0.69 -12.71 8.63
C PHE A 212 0.23 -11.91 7.41
N ALA A 213 0.99 -10.90 7.05
CA ALA A 213 0.67 -9.99 5.96
C ALA A 213 1.51 -10.32 4.72
N SER A 214 0.87 -10.32 3.56
CA SER A 214 1.49 -10.63 2.27
C SER A 214 1.46 -9.44 1.34
N SER A 215 2.56 -9.17 0.64
CA SER A 215 2.48 -8.45 -0.63
C SER A 215 1.86 -9.36 -1.68
N TYR A 216 1.02 -8.81 -2.54
CA TYR A 216 0.49 -9.48 -3.71
C TYR A 216 0.36 -8.51 -4.88
N TYR A 217 1.29 -8.63 -5.81
CA TYR A 217 1.25 -7.90 -7.08
C TYR A 217 0.97 -8.89 -8.20
N PRO A 218 -0.16 -8.76 -8.91
CA PRO A 218 -0.53 -9.71 -9.97
C PRO A 218 0.56 -9.94 -11.02
N PHE A 219 1.40 -8.94 -11.22
CA PHE A 219 2.51 -8.98 -12.19
C PHE A 219 3.51 -10.11 -11.93
N TRP A 220 3.73 -10.49 -10.65
CA TRP A 220 4.84 -11.35 -10.23
C TRP A 220 4.45 -12.48 -9.29
N HIS A 221 3.33 -12.37 -8.57
CA HIS A 221 3.10 -13.17 -7.37
C HIS A 221 2.14 -14.35 -7.56
N GLY A 222 1.98 -14.81 -8.82
CA GLY A 222 1.18 -15.98 -9.13
C GLY A 222 -0.33 -15.75 -9.09
N THR A 223 -1.09 -16.82 -8.96
CA THR A 223 -2.55 -16.78 -9.03
C THR A 223 -3.19 -16.37 -7.69
N LEU A 224 -4.39 -15.83 -7.77
CA LEU A 224 -5.22 -15.52 -6.59
C LEU A 224 -5.62 -16.80 -5.83
N ASP A 225 -5.88 -17.89 -6.55
CA ASP A 225 -6.20 -19.18 -5.90
C ASP A 225 -5.01 -19.69 -5.05
N ASN A 226 -3.79 -19.55 -5.55
CA ASN A 226 -2.60 -19.89 -4.78
C ASN A 226 -2.44 -18.96 -3.57
N LEU A 227 -2.67 -17.66 -3.74
CA LEU A 227 -2.64 -16.70 -2.62
C LEU A 227 -3.59 -17.14 -1.51
N THR A 228 -4.85 -17.41 -1.84
CA THR A 228 -5.86 -17.89 -0.89
C THR A 228 -5.39 -19.18 -0.21
N THR A 229 -4.86 -20.12 -0.98
CA THR A 229 -4.36 -21.41 -0.46
C THR A 229 -3.24 -21.22 0.55
N GLN A 230 -2.24 -20.39 0.23
CA GLN A 230 -1.11 -20.13 1.11
C GLN A 230 -1.54 -19.44 2.41
N LEU A 231 -2.36 -18.39 2.31
CA LEU A 231 -2.87 -17.66 3.47
C LEU A 231 -3.77 -18.53 4.35
N LYS A 232 -4.59 -19.37 3.73
CA LYS A 232 -5.47 -20.32 4.46
C LYS A 232 -4.69 -21.37 5.23
N LYS A 233 -3.61 -21.89 4.68
CA LYS A 233 -2.70 -22.80 5.39
C LYS A 233 -2.11 -22.16 6.65
N ILE A 234 -1.66 -20.91 6.55
CA ILE A 234 -1.10 -20.16 7.68
C ILE A 234 -2.17 -19.95 8.76
N ALA A 235 -3.36 -19.50 8.37
CA ALA A 235 -4.47 -19.31 9.29
C ALA A 235 -4.85 -20.60 10.02
N ASN A 236 -4.99 -21.69 9.29
CA ASN A 236 -5.42 -22.98 9.84
C ASN A 236 -4.35 -23.66 10.69
N ASN A 237 -3.09 -23.61 10.25
CA ASN A 237 -2.01 -24.34 10.92
C ASN A 237 -1.47 -23.60 12.15
N TYR A 238 -1.53 -22.27 12.16
CA TYR A 238 -0.91 -21.44 13.20
C TYR A 238 -1.89 -20.52 13.93
N GLY A 239 -3.17 -20.52 13.55
CA GLY A 239 -4.19 -19.70 14.21
C GLY A 239 -3.99 -18.19 14.02
N LYS A 240 -3.37 -17.76 12.93
CA LYS A 240 -3.10 -16.36 12.66
C LYS A 240 -4.18 -15.74 11.79
N LYS A 241 -4.36 -14.43 11.93
CA LYS A 241 -5.05 -13.61 10.93
C LYS A 241 -4.11 -13.42 9.74
N VAL A 242 -4.69 -13.16 8.58
CA VAL A 242 -3.96 -12.93 7.34
C VAL A 242 -4.54 -11.75 6.58
N MET A 243 -3.71 -11.09 5.76
CA MET A 243 -4.16 -9.99 4.92
C MET A 243 -3.19 -9.78 3.75
N VAL A 244 -3.60 -8.98 2.78
CA VAL A 244 -2.72 -8.40 1.77
C VAL A 244 -2.35 -7.00 2.21
N ALA A 245 -1.06 -6.78 2.51
CA ALA A 245 -0.53 -5.49 2.93
C ALA A 245 -0.20 -4.57 1.74
N GLU A 246 0.01 -5.14 0.56
CA GLU A 246 0.34 -4.40 -0.65
C GLU A 246 -0.21 -5.07 -1.89
N THR A 247 -0.90 -4.31 -2.71
CA THR A 247 -1.28 -4.66 -4.08
C THR A 247 -1.45 -3.39 -4.90
N SER A 248 -1.31 -3.50 -6.20
CA SER A 248 -1.59 -2.42 -7.15
C SER A 248 -1.83 -2.98 -8.54
N TYR A 249 -2.35 -2.16 -9.44
CA TYR A 249 -2.52 -2.52 -10.86
C TYR A 249 -2.48 -1.29 -11.75
N VAL A 250 -1.98 -1.46 -12.96
CA VAL A 250 -1.86 -0.40 -13.97
C VAL A 250 -3.22 -0.05 -14.58
N TYR A 251 -3.49 1.24 -14.77
CA TYR A 251 -4.68 1.71 -15.47
C TYR A 251 -4.35 2.35 -16.84
N THR A 252 -3.08 2.67 -17.09
CA THR A 252 -2.61 3.28 -18.34
C THR A 252 -1.18 2.86 -18.64
N ASN A 253 -0.78 2.93 -19.91
CA ASN A 253 0.62 2.76 -20.33
C ASN A 253 1.43 4.06 -20.27
N GLU A 254 0.78 5.18 -20.01
CA GLU A 254 1.43 6.50 -20.00
C GLU A 254 2.34 6.65 -18.79
N ASP A 255 3.42 7.40 -18.99
CA ASP A 255 4.33 7.87 -17.96
C ASP A 255 4.09 9.37 -17.77
N GLY A 256 3.74 9.76 -16.55
CA GLY A 256 3.35 11.14 -16.26
C GLY A 256 4.52 12.06 -15.93
N ASP A 257 5.66 11.53 -15.47
CA ASP A 257 6.77 12.35 -14.93
C ASP A 257 8.12 12.22 -15.66
N GLY A 258 8.20 11.33 -16.66
CA GLY A 258 9.44 11.09 -17.41
C GLY A 258 10.42 10.13 -16.74
N HIS A 259 10.06 9.59 -15.57
CA HIS A 259 10.78 8.51 -14.90
C HIS A 259 10.05 7.19 -15.17
N GLY A 260 10.70 6.26 -15.84
CA GLY A 260 10.05 5.03 -16.31
C GLY A 260 9.32 4.24 -15.22
N ASN A 261 8.15 3.71 -15.58
CA ASN A 261 7.31 2.91 -14.70
C ASN A 261 7.76 1.44 -14.61
N THR A 262 7.48 0.81 -13.47
CA THR A 262 7.82 -0.60 -13.23
C THR A 262 6.93 -1.55 -14.03
N SER A 263 5.74 -1.13 -14.43
CA SER A 263 4.75 -1.94 -15.14
C SER A 263 4.00 -1.08 -16.17
N PRO A 264 3.62 -1.63 -17.34
CA PRO A 264 3.90 -3.01 -17.77
C PRO A 264 5.37 -3.21 -18.18
N ALA A 265 5.86 -4.42 -18.03
CA ALA A 265 7.21 -4.82 -18.46
C ALA A 265 7.21 -6.28 -18.97
N ASN A 266 8.22 -6.62 -19.74
CA ASN A 266 8.37 -7.98 -20.27
C ASN A 266 8.46 -9.01 -19.13
N GLY A 267 7.76 -10.11 -19.28
CA GLY A 267 7.74 -11.21 -18.31
C GLY A 267 6.75 -11.03 -17.16
N GLN A 268 6.03 -9.92 -17.13
CA GLN A 268 4.96 -9.71 -16.16
C GLN A 268 3.64 -10.36 -16.60
N THR A 269 2.83 -10.77 -15.62
CA THR A 269 1.47 -11.25 -15.84
C THR A 269 0.50 -10.07 -15.78
N LEU A 270 -0.30 -9.91 -16.83
CA LEU A 270 -1.31 -8.86 -16.96
C LEU A 270 -2.67 -9.51 -17.29
N ASP A 271 -3.32 -10.05 -16.28
CA ASP A 271 -4.58 -10.80 -16.45
C ASP A 271 -5.79 -9.92 -16.75
N TYR A 272 -5.68 -8.63 -16.49
CA TYR A 272 -6.76 -7.67 -16.72
C TYR A 272 -6.34 -6.62 -17.74
N PRO A 273 -7.28 -6.03 -18.49
CA PRO A 273 -6.97 -4.90 -19.37
C PRO A 273 -6.26 -3.76 -18.62
N ILE A 274 -5.33 -3.10 -19.28
CA ILE A 274 -4.71 -1.86 -18.79
C ILE A 274 -5.72 -0.75 -18.97
N SER A 275 -6.55 -0.57 -17.97
CA SER A 275 -7.68 0.38 -17.96
C SER A 275 -8.14 0.63 -16.52
N VAL A 276 -8.91 1.68 -16.32
CA VAL A 276 -9.54 1.98 -15.01
C VAL A 276 -10.40 0.81 -14.55
N GLN A 277 -11.18 0.20 -15.46
CA GLN A 277 -12.02 -0.96 -15.15
C GLN A 277 -11.16 -2.20 -14.82
N GLY A 278 -10.10 -2.45 -15.56
CA GLY A 278 -9.18 -3.55 -15.29
C GLY A 278 -8.49 -3.40 -13.94
N GLN A 279 -8.10 -2.19 -13.58
CA GLN A 279 -7.56 -1.86 -12.27
C GLN A 279 -8.57 -2.15 -11.15
N ALA A 280 -9.82 -1.70 -11.28
CA ALA A 280 -10.88 -1.95 -10.32
C ALA A 280 -11.16 -3.46 -10.18
N THR A 281 -11.19 -4.20 -11.28
CA THR A 281 -11.39 -5.66 -11.28
C THR A 281 -10.27 -6.38 -10.55
N SER A 282 -9.02 -5.99 -10.78
CA SER A 282 -7.86 -6.54 -10.07
C SER A 282 -8.00 -6.37 -8.56
N VAL A 283 -8.27 -5.16 -8.11
CA VAL A 283 -8.43 -4.86 -6.67
C VAL A 283 -9.56 -5.68 -6.05
N ARG A 284 -10.73 -5.69 -6.70
CA ARG A 284 -11.88 -6.48 -6.23
C ARG A 284 -11.53 -7.95 -6.05
N ASN A 285 -10.82 -8.52 -7.02
CA ASN A 285 -10.47 -9.93 -6.99
C ASN A 285 -9.44 -10.26 -5.91
N VAL A 286 -8.54 -9.34 -5.58
CA VAL A 286 -7.63 -9.49 -4.43
C VAL A 286 -8.42 -9.49 -3.12
N PHE A 287 -9.39 -8.60 -2.96
CA PHE A 287 -10.30 -8.62 -1.79
C PHE A 287 -11.03 -9.95 -1.67
N GLN A 288 -11.55 -10.48 -2.79
CA GLN A 288 -12.26 -11.76 -2.78
C GLN A 288 -11.33 -12.92 -2.42
N ALA A 289 -10.09 -12.91 -2.88
CA ALA A 289 -9.09 -13.94 -2.54
C ALA A 289 -8.80 -13.97 -1.04
N VAL A 290 -8.68 -12.80 -0.40
CA VAL A 290 -8.49 -12.72 1.06
C VAL A 290 -9.75 -13.15 1.80
N ALA A 291 -10.93 -12.73 1.34
CA ALA A 291 -12.23 -13.13 1.94
C ALA A 291 -12.47 -14.64 1.84
N ASN A 292 -11.98 -15.29 0.78
CA ASN A 292 -12.07 -16.74 0.60
C ASN A 292 -11.28 -17.56 1.63
N VAL A 293 -10.37 -16.92 2.36
CA VAL A 293 -9.70 -17.55 3.52
C VAL A 293 -10.71 -17.81 4.65
N GLY A 294 -11.74 -16.98 4.78
CA GLY A 294 -12.72 -17.02 5.86
C GLY A 294 -12.46 -15.91 6.89
N GLU A 295 -12.91 -16.12 8.12
CA GLU A 295 -12.83 -15.13 9.22
C GLU A 295 -11.41 -14.66 9.56
N ALA A 296 -10.39 -15.42 9.18
CA ALA A 296 -9.00 -15.03 9.38
C ALA A 296 -8.52 -13.97 8.40
N GLY A 297 -9.18 -13.81 7.24
CA GLY A 297 -8.83 -12.82 6.23
C GLY A 297 -9.32 -11.43 6.61
N LEU A 298 -8.39 -10.50 6.91
CA LEU A 298 -8.73 -9.17 7.41
C LEU A 298 -9.08 -8.18 6.31
N GLY A 299 -8.43 -8.25 5.17
CA GLY A 299 -8.64 -7.29 4.08
C GLY A 299 -7.38 -7.00 3.29
N VAL A 300 -7.35 -5.85 2.63
CA VAL A 300 -6.35 -5.48 1.63
C VAL A 300 -5.97 -4.02 1.76
N PHE A 301 -4.69 -3.73 1.55
CA PHE A 301 -4.16 -2.38 1.35
C PHE A 301 -3.72 -2.20 -0.10
N TYR A 302 -4.17 -1.12 -0.73
CA TYR A 302 -3.65 -0.68 -2.02
C TYR A 302 -2.39 0.15 -1.81
N TRP A 303 -1.29 -0.23 -2.48
CA TRP A 303 -0.02 0.43 -2.30
C TRP A 303 0.13 1.65 -3.19
N GLU A 304 0.35 2.81 -2.57
CA GLU A 304 0.64 4.10 -3.21
C GLU A 304 -0.35 4.49 -4.32
N PRO A 305 -1.65 4.64 -3.97
CA PRO A 305 -2.65 5.06 -4.95
C PRO A 305 -2.51 6.51 -5.40
N ALA A 306 -1.65 7.28 -4.74
CA ALA A 306 -1.53 8.72 -4.91
C ALA A 306 -0.09 9.19 -5.20
N TRP A 307 0.81 8.29 -5.60
CA TRP A 307 2.18 8.67 -5.94
C TRP A 307 2.24 9.25 -7.34
N LEU A 308 1.82 10.49 -7.46
CA LEU A 308 1.60 11.19 -8.71
C LEU A 308 2.86 11.91 -9.22
N PRO A 309 2.89 12.29 -10.50
CA PRO A 309 3.90 13.17 -11.05
C PRO A 309 3.97 14.51 -10.33
N VAL A 310 5.16 15.02 -10.10
CA VAL A 310 5.39 16.38 -9.57
C VAL A 310 5.39 17.45 -10.69
N GLY A 311 5.49 17.01 -11.93
CA GLY A 311 5.46 17.83 -13.14
C GLY A 311 5.22 16.91 -14.34
N THR A 312 5.22 17.46 -15.53
CA THR A 312 4.95 16.73 -16.76
C THR A 312 6.18 15.98 -17.28
N SER A 313 5.98 14.94 -18.09
CA SER A 313 7.07 14.10 -18.61
C SER A 313 8.03 14.84 -19.56
N ASP A 314 7.58 15.92 -20.18
CA ASP A 314 8.40 16.77 -21.03
C ASP A 314 9.28 17.77 -20.27
N ASN A 315 9.15 17.82 -18.95
CA ASN A 315 9.93 18.71 -18.07
C ASN A 315 10.77 17.93 -17.04
N LEU A 316 11.40 16.86 -17.48
CA LEU A 316 12.14 15.93 -16.62
C LEU A 316 13.23 16.61 -15.77
N GLU A 317 13.97 17.57 -16.34
CA GLU A 317 15.05 18.24 -15.62
C GLU A 317 14.52 19.08 -14.44
N ASN A 318 13.36 19.72 -14.59
CA ASN A 318 12.71 20.41 -13.48
C ASN A 318 12.15 19.43 -12.45
N ASN A 319 11.59 18.31 -12.91
CA ASN A 319 11.08 17.26 -12.01
C ASN A 319 12.21 16.70 -11.12
N LYS A 320 13.40 16.49 -11.67
CA LYS A 320 14.59 16.06 -10.90
C LYS A 320 14.94 17.03 -9.79
N VAL A 321 14.88 18.33 -10.03
CA VAL A 321 15.14 19.37 -9.01
C VAL A 321 14.12 19.25 -7.87
N ILE A 322 12.85 19.05 -8.19
CA ILE A 322 11.77 18.91 -7.21
C ILE A 322 11.95 17.63 -6.39
N TRP A 323 12.23 16.49 -7.04
CA TRP A 323 12.47 15.23 -6.34
C TRP A 323 13.65 15.31 -5.37
N GLU A 324 14.75 15.93 -5.76
CA GLU A 324 15.91 16.13 -4.89
C GLU A 324 15.57 17.00 -3.67
N LYS A 325 14.80 18.06 -3.89
CA LYS A 325 14.47 19.03 -2.84
C LYS A 325 13.49 18.49 -1.81
N TYR A 326 12.42 17.82 -2.26
CA TYR A 326 11.30 17.42 -1.42
C TYR A 326 11.24 15.92 -1.13
N GLY A 327 12.07 15.12 -1.78
CA GLY A 327 12.04 13.67 -1.61
C GLY A 327 10.81 12.99 -2.18
N SER A 328 10.15 13.60 -3.15
CA SER A 328 8.88 13.13 -3.73
C SER A 328 9.02 12.07 -4.82
N GLY A 329 10.23 11.74 -5.23
CA GLY A 329 10.55 10.58 -6.06
C GLY A 329 10.87 9.34 -5.23
N TRP A 330 11.09 8.20 -5.88
CA TRP A 330 11.43 6.95 -5.16
C TRP A 330 12.80 7.03 -4.45
N ALA A 331 13.74 7.84 -4.96
CA ALA A 331 15.03 8.11 -4.35
C ALA A 331 15.55 9.48 -4.78
N SER A 332 16.27 10.16 -3.89
CA SER A 332 17.15 11.27 -4.23
C SER A 332 18.59 10.79 -4.48
N SER A 333 19.45 11.66 -5.01
CA SER A 333 20.88 11.36 -5.16
C SER A 333 21.59 11.13 -3.82
N PHE A 334 21.08 11.70 -2.74
CA PHE A 334 21.64 11.58 -1.39
C PHE A 334 21.49 10.17 -0.79
N ALA A 335 20.52 9.37 -1.29
CA ALA A 335 20.31 8.02 -0.83
C ALA A 335 21.44 7.05 -1.18
N SER A 336 22.32 7.40 -2.13
CA SER A 336 23.42 6.54 -2.58
C SER A 336 24.41 6.19 -1.49
N GLU A 337 24.56 6.99 -0.44
CA GLU A 337 25.42 6.68 0.70
C GLU A 337 24.91 5.47 1.50
N TYR A 338 23.60 5.25 1.53
CA TYR A 338 22.96 4.13 2.21
C TYR A 338 22.62 2.98 1.25
N ASP A 339 22.20 3.29 0.04
CA ASP A 339 21.86 2.36 -1.03
C ASP A 339 22.67 2.65 -2.29
N SER A 340 23.90 2.17 -2.32
CA SER A 340 24.82 2.40 -3.44
C SER A 340 24.51 1.60 -4.69
N GLU A 341 23.71 0.54 -4.59
CA GLU A 341 23.40 -0.34 -5.72
C GLU A 341 22.30 0.23 -6.59
N ASP A 342 21.15 0.55 -6.01
CA ASP A 342 20.00 1.05 -6.77
C ASP A 342 19.94 2.58 -6.77
N ALA A 343 19.88 3.23 -5.61
CA ALA A 343 19.78 4.67 -5.53
C ALA A 343 21.04 5.37 -6.05
N GLY A 344 22.21 4.72 -5.99
CA GLY A 344 23.42 5.22 -6.60
C GLY A 344 23.44 5.22 -8.13
N LYS A 345 22.55 4.44 -8.75
CA LYS A 345 22.44 4.30 -10.21
C LYS A 345 21.11 4.80 -10.76
N TRP A 346 20.05 4.54 -10.02
CA TRP A 346 18.66 4.70 -10.44
C TRP A 346 17.89 5.55 -9.42
N TYR A 347 18.12 6.82 -9.40
CA TYR A 347 17.30 7.74 -8.61
C TYR A 347 16.34 8.51 -9.51
N GLY A 348 15.30 9.08 -8.94
CA GLY A 348 14.31 9.85 -9.71
C GLY A 348 12.91 9.80 -9.13
N GLY A 349 11.93 9.81 -10.01
CA GLY A 349 10.55 10.08 -9.73
C GLY A 349 9.70 8.90 -9.31
N SER A 350 8.42 8.99 -9.63
CA SER A 350 7.47 7.92 -9.36
C SER A 350 7.61 6.83 -10.43
N ALA A 351 7.93 5.62 -9.99
CA ALA A 351 7.95 4.45 -10.88
C ALA A 351 6.58 3.76 -10.97
N VAL A 352 5.53 4.34 -10.35
CA VAL A 352 4.19 3.75 -10.22
C VAL A 352 3.06 4.76 -10.45
N ASP A 353 3.33 5.88 -11.09
CA ASP A 353 2.31 6.92 -11.33
C ASP A 353 1.14 6.42 -12.19
N ASN A 354 1.36 5.42 -13.04
CA ASN A 354 0.35 4.75 -13.85
C ASN A 354 -0.43 3.64 -13.10
N GLN A 355 -0.20 3.49 -11.80
CA GLN A 355 -0.92 2.57 -10.91
C GLN A 355 -1.74 3.32 -9.86
N GLY A 356 -1.80 4.64 -9.93
CA GLY A 356 -2.59 5.45 -9.02
C GLY A 356 -4.10 5.16 -9.13
N LEU A 357 -4.83 5.48 -8.06
CA LEU A 357 -6.29 5.58 -8.07
C LEU A 357 -6.75 7.03 -8.28
N PHE A 358 -5.80 7.88 -8.62
CA PHE A 358 -5.96 9.26 -9.07
C PHE A 358 -5.22 9.41 -10.39
N ASP A 359 -5.72 10.27 -11.29
CA ASP A 359 -5.01 10.57 -12.52
C ASP A 359 -3.78 11.45 -12.26
N PHE A 360 -2.99 11.73 -13.30
CA PHE A 360 -1.76 12.54 -13.17
C PHE A 360 -1.99 13.99 -12.69
N ASN A 361 -3.24 14.44 -12.71
CA ASN A 361 -3.63 15.79 -12.28
C ASN A 361 -4.27 15.80 -10.87
N GLY A 362 -4.30 14.68 -10.19
CA GLY A 362 -4.83 14.55 -8.82
C GLY A 362 -6.34 14.35 -8.75
N LYS A 363 -7.00 14.06 -9.87
CA LYS A 363 -8.43 13.75 -9.90
C LYS A 363 -8.65 12.27 -9.64
N PRO A 364 -9.62 11.89 -8.76
CA PRO A 364 -9.87 10.49 -8.48
C PRO A 364 -10.40 9.76 -9.73
N LEU A 365 -9.85 8.57 -9.97
CA LEU A 365 -10.35 7.65 -11.00
C LEU A 365 -11.60 6.93 -10.51
N GLU A 366 -12.46 6.49 -11.43
CA GLU A 366 -13.64 5.69 -11.07
C GLU A 366 -13.27 4.41 -10.31
N SER A 367 -12.07 3.86 -10.53
CA SER A 367 -11.56 2.71 -9.79
C SER A 367 -11.41 2.95 -8.28
N LEU A 368 -11.29 4.19 -7.82
CA LEU A 368 -11.29 4.51 -6.38
C LEU A 368 -12.62 4.11 -5.71
N ASN A 369 -13.72 4.11 -6.45
CA ASN A 369 -15.03 3.72 -5.94
C ASN A 369 -15.14 2.22 -5.59
N ILE A 370 -14.13 1.40 -5.94
CA ILE A 370 -14.15 -0.03 -5.61
C ILE A 370 -14.35 -0.27 -4.12
N PHE A 371 -13.77 0.55 -3.27
CA PHE A 371 -13.91 0.44 -1.82
C PHE A 371 -15.36 0.59 -1.33
N LYS A 372 -16.20 1.37 -2.03
CA LYS A 372 -17.63 1.49 -1.75
C LYS A 372 -18.43 0.26 -2.22
N TYR A 373 -18.01 -0.32 -3.34
CA TYR A 373 -18.80 -1.36 -4.02
C TYR A 373 -18.29 -2.78 -3.77
N ILE A 374 -17.23 -2.91 -2.96
CA ILE A 374 -16.59 -4.20 -2.72
C ILE A 374 -17.55 -5.26 -2.16
N MET A 375 -18.47 -4.87 -1.29
CA MET A 375 -19.47 -5.78 -0.70
C MET A 375 -20.58 -6.15 -1.67
N THR A 376 -20.84 -5.32 -2.68
CA THR A 376 -21.90 -5.57 -3.67
C THR A 376 -21.44 -6.42 -4.85
N GLY A 377 -20.11 -6.66 -4.94
CA GLY A 377 -19.51 -7.35 -6.06
C GLY A 377 -19.36 -6.50 -7.33
N ALA A 378 -19.73 -5.22 -7.28
CA ALA A 378 -19.45 -4.29 -8.38
C ALA A 378 -17.97 -3.85 -8.35
N THR A 379 -17.41 -3.61 -9.52
CA THR A 379 -16.03 -3.12 -9.66
C THR A 379 -15.97 -1.61 -9.81
N ALA A 380 -17.05 -1.03 -10.31
CA ALA A 380 -17.25 0.41 -10.46
C ALA A 380 -18.75 0.71 -10.50
N PRO A 381 -19.19 1.97 -10.37
CA PRO A 381 -20.56 2.35 -10.64
C PRO A 381 -20.96 1.92 -12.05
N LYS A 382 -22.15 1.36 -12.19
CA LYS A 382 -22.67 1.04 -13.52
C LYS A 382 -22.89 2.35 -14.28
N ALA A 383 -22.20 2.49 -15.39
CA ALA A 383 -22.43 3.60 -16.33
C ALA A 383 -23.32 3.12 -17.48
N VAL A 384 -24.20 3.99 -17.94
CA VAL A 384 -25.05 3.71 -19.12
C VAL A 384 -24.14 3.63 -20.34
N GLU A 385 -24.07 2.46 -20.96
CA GLU A 385 -23.34 2.25 -22.22
C GLU A 385 -24.20 2.68 -23.39
N SER A 386 -25.47 2.27 -23.40
CA SER A 386 -26.41 2.64 -24.45
C SER A 386 -27.86 2.58 -23.94
N ILE A 387 -28.71 3.35 -24.58
CA ILE A 387 -30.13 3.28 -24.45
C ILE A 387 -30.66 2.81 -25.79
N GLU A 388 -31.48 1.76 -25.78
CA GLU A 388 -32.07 1.20 -26.99
C GLU A 388 -33.00 2.23 -27.66
N ASN A 389 -32.82 2.42 -28.96
CA ASN A 389 -33.71 3.27 -29.73
C ASN A 389 -35.11 2.62 -29.78
N VAL A 390 -36.11 3.42 -29.46
CA VAL A 390 -37.51 2.97 -29.56
C VAL A 390 -38.10 3.51 -30.83
N GLU A 391 -38.46 2.62 -31.74
CA GLU A 391 -39.21 2.97 -32.95
C GLU A 391 -40.70 2.63 -32.75
N VAL A 392 -41.54 3.62 -32.96
CA VAL A 392 -42.98 3.46 -32.87
C VAL A 392 -43.59 3.82 -34.23
N THR A 393 -44.17 2.81 -34.88
CA THR A 393 -44.91 3.02 -36.12
C THR A 393 -46.37 3.26 -35.79
N VAL A 394 -46.90 4.38 -36.27
CA VAL A 394 -48.32 4.74 -36.06
C VAL A 394 -48.95 5.14 -37.40
N ASN A 395 -50.22 4.82 -37.53
CA ASN A 395 -51.01 5.20 -38.74
C ASN A 395 -51.43 6.68 -38.71
N SER A 396 -51.37 7.29 -37.54
CA SER A 396 -51.77 8.68 -37.34
C SER A 396 -51.00 9.25 -36.12
N TYR A 397 -50.63 10.53 -36.17
CA TYR A 397 -49.98 11.24 -35.06
C TYR A 397 -50.85 11.28 -33.78
N LYS A 398 -52.16 11.05 -33.88
CA LYS A 398 -53.06 10.97 -32.73
C LYS A 398 -52.97 9.65 -31.97
N GLU A 399 -52.31 8.65 -32.54
CA GLU A 399 -52.15 7.30 -31.97
C GLU A 399 -50.82 7.08 -31.33
N ILE A 400 -49.93 8.10 -31.24
CA ILE A 400 -48.61 7.95 -30.66
C ILE A 400 -48.73 7.61 -29.18
N LYS A 401 -48.27 6.39 -28.83
CA LYS A 401 -48.10 5.94 -27.47
C LYS A 401 -46.63 5.57 -27.28
N LEU A 402 -45.93 6.36 -26.52
CA LEU A 402 -44.56 6.03 -26.14
C LEU A 402 -44.56 4.93 -25.10
N PRO A 403 -43.58 4.01 -25.14
CA PRO A 403 -43.42 3.00 -24.11
C PRO A 403 -43.12 3.66 -22.76
N LYS A 404 -43.58 3.04 -21.70
CA LYS A 404 -43.34 3.52 -20.32
C LYS A 404 -41.93 3.23 -19.84
N THR A 405 -41.25 2.31 -20.50
CA THR A 405 -39.89 1.83 -20.14
C THR A 405 -39.05 1.68 -21.40
N VAL A 406 -37.77 1.84 -21.28
CA VAL A 406 -36.78 1.58 -22.34
C VAL A 406 -35.73 0.63 -21.80
N THR A 407 -35.10 -0.13 -22.69
CA THR A 407 -33.98 -1.00 -22.34
C THR A 407 -32.72 -0.15 -22.25
N VAL A 408 -32.03 -0.26 -21.14
CA VAL A 408 -30.74 0.40 -20.89
C VAL A 408 -29.66 -0.66 -20.70
N LYS A 409 -28.60 -0.56 -21.48
CA LYS A 409 -27.42 -1.39 -21.33
C LYS A 409 -26.39 -0.65 -20.48
N TYR A 410 -25.87 -1.33 -19.47
CA TYR A 410 -24.80 -0.83 -18.62
C TYR A 410 -23.50 -1.57 -18.94
N ASN A 411 -22.36 -0.87 -18.82
CA ASN A 411 -21.04 -1.46 -18.91
C ASN A 411 -20.67 -2.31 -17.68
#